data_4a7d1d02ce678ca35dd93f2ab7880126
#
_entry.id   4a7d1d02ce678ca35dd93f2ab7880126
#
_cell.length_a   1.000
_cell.length_b   1.000
_cell.length_c   1.000
_cell.angle_alpha   90.00
_cell.angle_beta   90.00
_cell.angle_gamma   90.00
#
_symmetry.space_group_name_H-M   'P 1'
#
loop_
_entity.id
_entity.type
_entity.pdbx_description
1 polymer ?
#
loop_
_entity_poly.entity_id
_entity_poly.type
_entity_poly.pdbx_seq_one_letter_code
_entity_poly.pdbx_strand_id
1 'polypeptide(L)'
;SLDELINKTIPSKIRLKELISFAKEFPDTLWCYGNHDLCYLWNERESGYSRAAAYMVRNKLEELKEALPAGNQIRYIQRIDDVLFCHGGILQAFVEENVKNTDSVDQTIAEINTMGPEQLWCSASPIWYRPQYHQETMYEEDSLLQVVGHTPVEKIYRSTNVISCDVFSTYRDGHPIGTQKYPVIDTVEKILWKEV
;
A
#
# COMPACT_ATOMS: atom_id res chain seq x y z
N SER A 1 27.90 7.98 -10.55
CA SER A 1 29.04 8.22 -9.64
C SER A 1 28.68 7.81 -8.22
N LEU A 2 29.67 7.69 -7.34
CA LEU A 2 29.49 7.35 -5.92
C LEU A 2 28.61 8.39 -5.21
N ASP A 3 28.72 9.65 -5.59
CA ASP A 3 27.93 10.77 -5.06
C ASP A 3 26.46 10.69 -5.46
N GLU A 4 26.14 10.20 -6.64
CA GLU A 4 24.76 9.94 -7.07
C GLU A 4 24.13 8.77 -6.29
N LEU A 5 24.92 7.75 -5.96
CA LEU A 5 24.50 6.62 -5.14
C LEU A 5 24.22 7.06 -3.69
N ILE A 6 25.09 7.89 -3.14
CA ILE A 6 24.96 8.43 -1.78
C ILE A 6 23.72 9.32 -1.67
N ASN A 7 23.49 10.21 -2.64
CA ASN A 7 22.36 11.12 -2.66
C ASN A 7 21.00 10.41 -2.84
N LYS A 8 20.95 9.25 -3.51
CA LYS A 8 19.74 8.41 -3.59
C LYS A 8 19.50 7.56 -2.34
N THR A 9 20.56 7.19 -1.64
CA THR A 9 20.48 6.28 -0.47
C THR A 9 20.19 7.03 0.83
N ILE A 10 20.73 8.23 1.00
CA ILE A 10 20.55 9.04 2.22
C ILE A 10 19.08 9.46 2.45
N PRO A 11 18.33 9.99 1.45
CA PRO A 11 16.93 10.33 1.64
C PRO A 11 16.07 9.13 2.08
N SER A 12 16.28 7.96 1.47
CA SER A 12 15.57 6.72 1.84
C SER A 12 15.86 6.29 3.28
N LYS A 13 17.11 6.39 3.71
CA LYS A 13 17.51 6.08 5.11
C LYS A 13 16.87 7.01 6.13
N ILE A 14 16.75 8.29 5.83
CA ILE A 14 16.12 9.29 6.70
C ILE A 14 14.63 8.97 6.81
N ARG A 15 13.93 8.82 5.69
CA ARG A 15 12.48 8.51 5.66
C ARG A 15 12.13 7.24 6.43
N LEU A 16 12.87 6.15 6.26
CA LEU A 16 12.63 4.91 6.99
C LEU A 16 12.86 5.05 8.50
N LYS A 17 13.81 5.88 8.95
CA LYS A 17 13.97 6.20 10.37
C LYS A 17 12.79 6.99 10.92
N GLU A 18 12.27 7.94 10.15
CA GLU A 18 11.10 8.73 10.51
C GLU A 18 9.86 7.84 10.63
N LEU A 19 9.68 6.87 9.71
CA LEU A 19 8.60 5.88 9.79
C LEU A 19 8.70 5.01 11.04
N ILE A 20 9.89 4.53 11.41
CA ILE A 20 10.10 3.75 12.64
C ILE A 20 9.81 4.59 13.90
N SER A 21 10.20 5.87 13.89
CA SER A 21 9.89 6.78 15.00
C SER A 21 8.39 7.02 15.10
N PHE A 22 7.71 7.23 13.99
CA PHE A 22 6.27 7.38 13.90
C PHE A 22 5.53 6.11 14.41
N ALA A 23 5.97 4.92 14.00
CA ALA A 23 5.39 3.66 14.46
C ALA A 23 5.48 3.48 15.99
N LYS A 24 6.57 3.95 16.61
CA LYS A 24 6.74 3.93 18.06
C LYS A 24 5.88 4.95 18.79
N GLU A 25 5.70 6.13 18.19
CA GLU A 25 4.88 7.22 18.75
C GLU A 25 3.38 6.92 18.61
N PHE A 26 2.99 6.28 17.49
CA PHE A 26 1.59 5.94 17.16
C PHE A 26 1.43 4.43 16.95
N PRO A 27 1.48 3.62 18.02
CA PRO A 27 1.52 2.16 17.93
C PRO A 27 0.24 1.53 17.35
N ASP A 28 -0.89 2.24 17.36
CA ASP A 28 -2.16 1.76 16.81
C ASP A 28 -2.28 1.96 15.29
N THR A 29 -1.26 2.55 14.65
CA THR A 29 -1.24 2.73 13.19
C THR A 29 -1.18 1.39 12.47
N LEU A 30 -2.07 1.20 11.50
CA LEU A 30 -2.06 0.04 10.60
C LEU A 30 -1.23 0.35 9.35
N TRP A 31 -0.50 -0.63 8.87
CA TRP A 31 0.46 -0.49 7.77
C TRP A 31 0.14 -1.43 6.63
N CYS A 32 0.28 -0.93 5.39
CA CYS A 32 0.18 -1.75 4.18
C CYS A 32 1.52 -1.75 3.43
N TYR A 33 1.88 -2.93 2.89
CA TYR A 33 2.97 -3.05 1.93
C TYR A 33 2.57 -2.51 0.57
N GLY A 34 3.49 -1.78 -0.07
CA GLY A 34 3.42 -1.45 -1.48
C GLY A 34 4.44 -2.27 -2.31
N ASN A 35 4.35 -2.16 -3.63
CA ASN A 35 5.27 -2.82 -4.56
C ASN A 35 6.74 -2.39 -4.33
N HIS A 36 6.97 -1.13 -3.95
CA HIS A 36 8.31 -0.61 -3.65
C HIS A 36 8.91 -1.16 -2.34
N ASP A 37 8.11 -1.63 -1.40
CA ASP A 37 8.59 -2.33 -0.21
C ASP A 37 8.88 -3.79 -0.53
N LEU A 38 7.93 -4.43 -1.23
CA LEU A 38 7.99 -5.85 -1.56
C LEU A 38 9.08 -6.19 -2.56
N CYS A 39 9.43 -5.28 -3.48
CA CYS A 39 10.56 -5.48 -4.38
C CYS A 39 11.88 -5.72 -3.62
N TYR A 40 12.05 -5.09 -2.46
CA TYR A 40 13.21 -5.34 -1.60
C TYR A 40 13.09 -6.63 -0.80
N LEU A 41 11.91 -6.93 -0.26
CA LEU A 41 11.69 -8.13 0.56
C LEU A 41 11.77 -9.41 -0.28
N TRP A 42 11.22 -9.38 -1.49
CA TRP A 42 11.18 -10.52 -2.41
C TRP A 42 12.35 -10.57 -3.40
N ASN A 43 13.21 -9.54 -3.39
CA ASN A 43 14.32 -9.39 -4.34
C ASN A 43 13.85 -9.34 -5.81
N GLU A 44 12.63 -8.83 -6.01
CA GLU A 44 12.07 -8.59 -7.32
C GLU A 44 12.55 -7.22 -7.85
N ARG A 45 12.73 -7.12 -9.17
CA ARG A 45 13.20 -5.88 -9.78
C ARG A 45 12.03 -5.09 -10.34
N GLU A 46 12.00 -3.82 -9.96
CA GLU A 46 11.09 -2.86 -10.52
C GLU A 46 11.76 -1.48 -10.65
N SER A 47 11.08 -0.47 -11.20
CA SER A 47 11.69 0.82 -11.55
C SER A 47 12.33 1.58 -10.39
N GLY A 48 11.89 1.37 -9.16
CA GLY A 48 12.42 1.99 -7.94
C GLY A 48 13.50 1.18 -7.21
N TYR A 49 13.78 -0.05 -7.65
CA TYR A 49 14.73 -0.93 -6.95
C TYR A 49 16.17 -0.47 -7.06
N SER A 50 16.84 -0.30 -5.94
CA SER A 50 18.28 -0.01 -5.86
C SER A 50 19.04 -1.18 -5.20
N ARG A 51 19.85 -1.90 -6.00
CA ARG A 51 20.68 -2.98 -5.49
C ARG A 51 21.62 -2.54 -4.36
N ALA A 52 22.17 -1.34 -4.46
CA ALA A 52 23.06 -0.79 -3.45
C ALA A 52 22.35 -0.48 -2.12
N ALA A 53 21.06 -0.13 -2.16
CA ALA A 53 20.26 0.17 -0.98
C ALA A 53 19.57 -1.09 -0.39
N ALA A 54 19.53 -2.20 -1.11
CA ALA A 54 18.67 -3.35 -0.78
C ALA A 54 18.90 -3.91 0.63
N TYR A 55 20.14 -4.07 1.05
CA TYR A 55 20.46 -4.55 2.40
C TYR A 55 19.94 -3.58 3.49
N MET A 56 20.20 -2.29 3.30
CA MET A 56 19.79 -1.26 4.25
C MET A 56 18.26 -1.13 4.33
N VAL A 57 17.56 -1.19 3.20
CA VAL A 57 16.09 -1.10 3.17
C VAL A 57 15.47 -2.31 3.87
N ARG A 58 15.93 -3.53 3.56
CA ARG A 58 15.44 -4.75 4.25
C ARG A 58 15.62 -4.67 5.77
N ASN A 59 16.81 -4.30 6.24
CA ASN A 59 17.05 -4.17 7.68
C ASN A 59 16.12 -3.13 8.33
N LYS A 60 15.82 -2.02 7.64
CA LYS A 60 14.90 -1.01 8.17
C LYS A 60 13.44 -1.45 8.15
N LEU A 61 13.03 -2.25 7.19
CA LEU A 61 11.70 -2.87 7.19
C LEU A 61 11.56 -3.88 8.34
N GLU A 62 12.60 -4.65 8.66
CA GLU A 62 12.59 -5.53 9.85
C GLU A 62 12.56 -4.71 11.14
N GLU A 63 13.37 -3.64 11.27
CA GLU A 63 13.30 -2.73 12.43
C GLU A 63 11.90 -2.11 12.58
N LEU A 64 11.21 -1.79 11.48
CA LEU A 64 9.84 -1.30 11.51
C LEU A 64 8.87 -2.36 12.04
N LYS A 65 8.98 -3.60 11.56
CA LYS A 65 8.17 -4.73 12.06
C LYS A 65 8.36 -4.95 13.57
N GLU A 66 9.61 -4.91 14.03
CA GLU A 66 9.94 -5.07 15.45
C GLU A 66 9.43 -3.91 16.32
N ALA A 67 9.29 -2.72 15.73
CA ALA A 67 8.76 -1.54 16.42
C ALA A 67 7.24 -1.56 16.60
N LEU A 68 6.53 -2.37 15.81
CA LEU A 68 5.07 -2.48 15.88
C LEU A 68 4.63 -3.44 16.99
N PRO A 69 3.50 -3.19 17.66
CA PRO A 69 2.90 -4.14 18.59
C PRO A 69 2.61 -5.49 17.92
N ALA A 70 2.65 -6.57 18.69
CA ALA A 70 2.49 -7.94 18.18
C ALA A 70 1.19 -8.20 17.39
N GLY A 71 0.17 -7.39 17.59
CA GLY A 71 -1.10 -7.46 16.84
C GLY A 71 -1.15 -6.59 15.57
N ASN A 72 -0.23 -5.63 15.42
CA ASN A 72 -0.21 -4.65 14.32
C ASN A 72 0.87 -4.99 13.28
N GLN A 73 0.67 -6.08 12.58
CA GLN A 73 1.60 -6.47 11.51
C GLN A 73 1.38 -5.63 10.24
N ILE A 74 2.45 -5.38 9.50
CA ILE A 74 2.35 -4.84 8.14
C ILE A 74 1.71 -5.92 7.26
N ARG A 75 0.65 -5.58 6.54
CA ARG A 75 -0.13 -6.51 5.71
C ARG A 75 -0.25 -5.98 4.28
N TYR A 76 -0.74 -6.78 3.36
CA TYR A 76 -1.10 -6.31 2.02
C TYR A 76 -2.44 -5.58 2.04
N ILE A 77 -3.37 -6.06 2.89
CA ILE A 77 -4.71 -5.53 3.06
C ILE A 77 -4.99 -5.38 4.55
N GLN A 78 -5.43 -4.21 4.96
CA GLN A 78 -6.01 -3.94 6.27
C GLN A 78 -7.52 -3.72 6.11
N ARG A 79 -8.31 -4.13 7.09
CA ARG A 79 -9.75 -3.89 7.13
C ARG A 79 -10.13 -3.15 8.41
N ILE A 80 -10.96 -2.13 8.28
CA ILE A 80 -11.64 -1.47 9.38
C ILE A 80 -13.11 -1.37 8.98
N ASP A 81 -14.01 -1.97 9.73
CA ASP A 81 -15.42 -2.11 9.39
C ASP A 81 -15.59 -2.69 7.96
N ASP A 82 -16.29 -1.96 7.08
CA ASP A 82 -16.48 -2.34 5.69
C ASP A 82 -15.57 -1.56 4.72
N VAL A 83 -14.44 -1.07 5.21
CA VAL A 83 -13.42 -0.38 4.41
C VAL A 83 -12.14 -1.19 4.37
N LEU A 84 -11.65 -1.44 3.16
CA LEU A 84 -10.38 -2.10 2.88
C LEU A 84 -9.32 -1.05 2.52
N PHE A 85 -8.16 -1.16 3.13
CA PHE A 85 -7.00 -0.33 2.84
C PHE A 85 -5.94 -1.22 2.21
N CYS A 86 -5.49 -0.91 1.01
CA CYS A 86 -4.46 -1.65 0.29
C CYS A 86 -3.69 -0.73 -0.66
N HIS A 87 -2.60 -1.23 -1.22
CA HIS A 87 -1.76 -0.42 -2.10
C HIS A 87 -2.41 -0.16 -3.46
N GLY A 88 -2.84 -1.22 -4.18
CA GLY A 88 -3.34 -1.12 -5.55
C GLY A 88 -4.86 -1.23 -5.67
N GLY A 89 -5.49 -2.15 -4.98
CA GLY A 89 -6.92 -2.46 -5.09
C GLY A 89 -7.16 -3.95 -5.35
N ILE A 90 -8.28 -4.46 -4.89
CA ILE A 90 -8.61 -5.87 -4.96
C ILE A 90 -9.68 -6.07 -6.03
N LEU A 91 -9.36 -6.83 -7.07
CA LEU A 91 -10.30 -7.25 -8.10
C LEU A 91 -11.12 -8.45 -7.66
N GLN A 92 -12.38 -8.50 -8.07
CA GLN A 92 -13.22 -9.68 -7.92
C GLN A 92 -12.59 -10.90 -8.62
N ALA A 93 -12.12 -10.74 -9.85
CA ALA A 93 -11.46 -11.79 -10.61
C ALA A 93 -10.18 -12.32 -9.93
N PHE A 94 -9.39 -11.44 -9.31
CA PHE A 94 -8.20 -11.87 -8.56
C PHE A 94 -8.57 -12.80 -7.40
N VAL A 95 -9.63 -12.48 -6.67
CA VAL A 95 -10.13 -13.31 -5.57
C VAL A 95 -10.62 -14.65 -6.10
N GLU A 96 -11.43 -14.67 -7.14
CA GLU A 96 -11.99 -15.90 -7.75
C GLU A 96 -10.90 -16.85 -8.27
N GLU A 97 -9.80 -16.31 -8.81
CA GLU A 97 -8.70 -17.10 -9.36
C GLU A 97 -7.71 -17.61 -8.32
N ASN A 98 -7.47 -16.85 -7.23
CA ASN A 98 -6.34 -17.09 -6.35
C ASN A 98 -6.71 -17.45 -4.91
N VAL A 99 -7.93 -17.15 -4.44
CA VAL A 99 -8.37 -17.39 -3.08
C VAL A 99 -9.25 -18.64 -3.03
N LYS A 100 -8.95 -19.55 -2.11
CA LYS A 100 -9.69 -20.81 -1.94
C LYS A 100 -10.82 -20.70 -0.93
N ASN A 101 -10.60 -19.87 0.09
CA ASN A 101 -11.57 -19.69 1.18
C ASN A 101 -12.23 -18.32 1.08
N THR A 102 -13.41 -18.29 0.48
CA THR A 102 -14.23 -17.09 0.26
C THR A 102 -15.50 -17.06 1.10
N ASP A 103 -15.57 -17.86 2.18
CA ASP A 103 -16.75 -17.93 3.04
C ASP A 103 -17.07 -16.62 3.77
N SER A 104 -16.06 -15.77 3.93
CA SER A 104 -16.20 -14.41 4.46
C SER A 104 -15.08 -13.49 3.96
N VAL A 105 -15.35 -12.18 4.00
CA VAL A 105 -14.36 -11.14 3.67
C VAL A 105 -13.08 -11.29 4.51
N ASP A 106 -13.21 -11.59 5.80
CA ASP A 106 -12.05 -11.76 6.70
C ASP A 106 -11.20 -12.97 6.32
N GLN A 107 -11.80 -14.08 5.92
CA GLN A 107 -11.06 -15.25 5.46
C GLN A 107 -10.36 -15.00 4.13
N THR A 108 -11.04 -14.35 3.19
CA THR A 108 -10.45 -13.90 1.92
C THR A 108 -9.22 -13.03 2.16
N ILE A 109 -9.35 -11.99 3.00
CA ILE A 109 -8.24 -11.08 3.33
C ILE A 109 -7.12 -11.82 4.07
N ALA A 110 -7.45 -12.69 5.00
CA ALA A 110 -6.47 -13.47 5.73
C ALA A 110 -5.64 -14.35 4.77
N GLU A 111 -6.29 -15.02 3.82
CA GLU A 111 -5.60 -15.84 2.81
C GLU A 111 -4.71 -14.97 1.92
N ILE A 112 -5.20 -13.86 1.38
CA ILE A 112 -4.39 -12.94 0.57
C ILE A 112 -3.16 -12.44 1.35
N ASN A 113 -3.33 -12.11 2.62
CA ASN A 113 -2.24 -11.65 3.48
C ASN A 113 -1.17 -12.72 3.78
N THR A 114 -1.37 -13.98 3.38
CA THR A 114 -0.37 -15.05 3.46
C THR A 114 0.29 -15.38 2.13
N MET A 115 -0.16 -14.78 1.03
CA MET A 115 0.36 -15.05 -0.32
C MET A 115 1.79 -14.54 -0.49
N GLY A 116 2.51 -15.18 -1.38
CA GLY A 116 3.88 -14.83 -1.75
C GLY A 116 3.99 -14.14 -3.12
N PRO A 117 5.23 -13.94 -3.59
CA PRO A 117 5.49 -13.27 -4.86
C PRO A 117 4.87 -14.00 -6.07
N GLU A 118 4.71 -15.32 -6.02
CA GLU A 118 4.13 -16.09 -7.13
C GLU A 118 2.69 -15.66 -7.45
N GLN A 119 1.90 -15.27 -6.43
CA GLN A 119 0.53 -14.82 -6.58
C GLN A 119 0.42 -13.29 -6.66
N LEU A 120 1.27 -12.57 -5.90
CA LEU A 120 1.11 -11.12 -5.72
C LEU A 120 1.99 -10.27 -6.65
N TRP A 121 3.00 -10.84 -7.31
CA TRP A 121 3.84 -10.09 -8.25
C TRP A 121 3.27 -10.08 -9.66
N CYS A 122 2.00 -9.72 -9.80
CA CYS A 122 1.29 -9.63 -11.08
C CYS A 122 0.39 -8.38 -11.12
N SER A 123 0.07 -7.91 -12.32
CA SER A 123 -0.68 -6.66 -12.54
C SER A 123 -2.10 -6.65 -11.98
N ALA A 124 -2.73 -7.82 -11.81
CA ALA A 124 -4.08 -7.96 -11.26
C ALA A 124 -4.12 -8.01 -9.74
N SER A 125 -2.98 -8.10 -9.07
CA SER A 125 -2.91 -8.27 -7.62
C SER A 125 -3.20 -6.97 -6.85
N PRO A 126 -3.57 -7.05 -5.56
CA PRO A 126 -3.79 -5.88 -4.70
C PRO A 126 -2.55 -4.99 -4.53
N ILE A 127 -1.38 -5.44 -4.96
CA ILE A 127 -0.12 -4.70 -4.90
C ILE A 127 0.13 -3.87 -6.17
N TRP A 128 -0.40 -4.32 -7.31
CA TRP A 128 -0.09 -3.73 -8.61
C TRP A 128 -1.29 -3.15 -9.35
N TYR A 129 -2.51 -3.59 -9.05
CA TYR A 129 -3.68 -3.15 -9.78
C TYR A 129 -3.90 -1.64 -9.67
N ARG A 130 -4.38 -1.02 -10.76
CA ARG A 130 -4.59 0.42 -10.86
C ARG A 130 -6.03 0.73 -11.27
N PRO A 131 -6.97 0.77 -10.32
CA PRO A 131 -8.38 1.02 -10.61
C PRO A 131 -8.64 2.38 -11.28
N GLN A 132 -7.68 3.29 -11.23
CA GLN A 132 -7.74 4.59 -11.89
C GLN A 132 -7.68 4.50 -13.42
N TYR A 133 -7.14 3.40 -13.97
CA TYR A 133 -6.93 3.20 -15.41
C TYR A 133 -7.82 2.11 -16.01
N HIS A 134 -8.51 1.34 -15.17
CA HIS A 134 -9.26 0.16 -15.56
C HIS A 134 -10.64 0.18 -14.93
N GLN A 135 -11.60 -0.49 -15.58
CA GLN A 135 -13.01 -0.53 -15.15
C GLN A 135 -13.46 -1.97 -14.85
N GLU A 136 -12.55 -2.79 -14.33
CA GLU A 136 -12.92 -4.12 -13.88
C GLU A 136 -13.66 -4.07 -12.55
N THR A 137 -14.49 -5.07 -12.28
CA THR A 137 -15.25 -5.21 -11.05
C THR A 137 -14.32 -5.37 -9.85
N MET A 138 -14.45 -4.48 -8.90
CA MET A 138 -13.70 -4.54 -7.64
C MET A 138 -14.34 -5.58 -6.70
N TYR A 139 -13.51 -6.18 -5.84
CA TYR A 139 -13.99 -7.17 -4.87
C TYR A 139 -15.10 -6.58 -3.99
N GLU A 140 -16.24 -7.31 -3.94
CA GLU A 140 -17.40 -6.95 -3.12
C GLU A 140 -17.86 -5.47 -3.28
N GLU A 141 -17.93 -4.97 -4.53
CA GLU A 141 -18.11 -3.55 -4.83
C GLU A 141 -19.39 -2.93 -4.27
N ASP A 142 -20.44 -3.73 -4.03
CA ASP A 142 -21.70 -3.27 -3.47
C ASP A 142 -21.64 -3.13 -1.93
N SER A 143 -20.75 -3.84 -1.28
CA SER A 143 -20.69 -3.95 0.19
C SER A 143 -19.47 -3.29 0.81
N LEU A 144 -18.33 -3.28 0.12
CA LEU A 144 -17.06 -2.78 0.62
C LEU A 144 -16.61 -1.49 -0.08
N LEU A 145 -15.95 -0.62 0.67
CA LEU A 145 -15.20 0.51 0.14
C LEU A 145 -13.71 0.16 0.13
N GLN A 146 -12.97 0.48 -0.92
CA GLN A 146 -11.53 0.32 -0.99
C GLN A 146 -10.82 1.67 -1.01
N VAL A 147 -9.81 1.85 -0.16
CA VAL A 147 -8.95 3.04 -0.13
C VAL A 147 -7.57 2.64 -0.64
N VAL A 148 -7.13 3.25 -1.73
CA VAL A 148 -5.94 2.82 -2.47
C VAL A 148 -4.96 3.96 -2.74
N GLY A 149 -3.67 3.61 -2.83
CA GLY A 149 -2.58 4.47 -3.26
C GLY A 149 -2.08 4.12 -4.66
N HIS A 150 -0.79 3.79 -4.78
CA HIS A 150 -0.08 3.25 -5.94
C HIS A 150 -0.07 4.12 -7.21
N THR A 151 -1.19 4.70 -7.57
CA THR A 151 -1.34 5.54 -8.75
C THR A 151 -1.40 6.99 -8.32
N PRO A 152 -0.38 7.82 -8.66
CA PRO A 152 -0.40 9.22 -8.34
C PRO A 152 -1.62 9.93 -8.92
N VAL A 153 -2.30 10.72 -8.10
CA VAL A 153 -3.48 11.51 -8.48
C VAL A 153 -3.32 12.96 -8.01
N GLU A 154 -3.88 13.90 -8.77
CA GLU A 154 -3.79 15.33 -8.44
C GLU A 154 -4.62 15.70 -7.21
N LYS A 155 -5.70 14.99 -6.97
CA LYS A 155 -6.59 15.15 -5.81
C LYS A 155 -7.18 13.82 -5.40
N ILE A 156 -7.56 13.72 -4.14
CA ILE A 156 -8.32 12.57 -3.64
C ILE A 156 -9.69 12.55 -4.33
N TYR A 157 -10.11 11.40 -4.82
CA TYR A 157 -11.44 11.25 -5.39
C TYR A 157 -11.98 9.84 -5.18
N ARG A 158 -13.31 9.72 -5.27
CA ARG A 158 -14.03 8.45 -5.25
C ARG A 158 -14.54 8.11 -6.66
N SER A 159 -14.34 6.87 -7.06
CA SER A 159 -14.95 6.26 -8.24
C SER A 159 -15.57 4.93 -7.82
N THR A 160 -16.88 4.77 -7.98
CA THR A 160 -17.64 3.59 -7.51
C THR A 160 -17.37 3.32 -6.02
N ASN A 161 -16.74 2.21 -5.69
CA ASN A 161 -16.37 1.81 -4.34
C ASN A 161 -14.85 1.98 -4.05
N VAL A 162 -14.13 2.80 -4.82
CA VAL A 162 -12.70 3.06 -4.64
C VAL A 162 -12.45 4.53 -4.33
N ILE A 163 -11.69 4.82 -3.28
CA ILE A 163 -11.10 6.14 -3.01
C ILE A 163 -9.61 6.07 -3.37
N SER A 164 -9.20 6.89 -4.34
CA SER A 164 -7.80 7.05 -4.75
C SER A 164 -7.16 8.19 -3.97
N CYS A 165 -6.06 7.92 -3.25
CA CYS A 165 -5.47 8.87 -2.29
C CYS A 165 -3.94 9.03 -2.39
N ASP A 166 -3.28 8.57 -3.46
CA ASP A 166 -1.85 8.85 -3.67
C ASP A 166 -1.65 10.29 -4.18
N VAL A 167 -1.73 11.24 -3.26
CA VAL A 167 -1.54 12.67 -3.51
C VAL A 167 -0.21 13.21 -2.97
N PHE A 168 0.70 12.31 -2.54
CA PHE A 168 2.02 12.64 -1.97
C PHE A 168 3.18 12.29 -2.89
N SER A 169 2.91 11.72 -4.05
CA SER A 169 3.93 11.42 -5.06
C SER A 169 4.52 12.69 -5.68
N THR A 170 5.70 12.56 -6.29
CA THR A 170 6.41 13.67 -6.94
C THR A 170 6.76 13.33 -8.38
N TYR A 171 6.83 14.34 -9.22
CA TYR A 171 7.46 14.25 -10.54
C TYR A 171 8.96 14.01 -10.43
N ARG A 172 9.62 13.67 -11.54
CA ARG A 172 11.08 13.42 -11.57
C ARG A 172 11.91 14.64 -11.17
N ASP A 173 11.38 15.82 -11.33
CA ASP A 173 12.00 17.10 -10.94
C ASP A 173 11.77 17.46 -9.47
N GLY A 174 11.00 16.64 -8.72
CA GLY A 174 10.72 16.80 -7.31
C GLY A 174 9.46 17.62 -6.97
N HIS A 175 8.74 18.15 -7.97
CA HIS A 175 7.48 18.86 -7.71
C HIS A 175 6.40 17.86 -7.25
N PRO A 176 5.54 18.22 -6.27
CA PRO A 176 4.42 17.40 -5.84
C PRO A 176 3.41 17.18 -6.99
N ILE A 177 2.86 15.98 -7.09
CA ILE A 177 1.81 15.66 -8.06
C ILE A 177 0.45 16.07 -7.51
N GLY A 178 0.19 15.80 -6.23
CA GLY A 178 -1.14 15.95 -5.64
C GLY A 178 -1.23 17.04 -4.57
N THR A 179 -2.39 17.11 -3.95
CA THR A 179 -2.74 18.14 -2.96
C THR A 179 -1.96 18.07 -1.66
N GLN A 180 -1.23 16.99 -1.41
CA GLN A 180 -0.50 16.72 -0.16
C GLN A 180 -1.40 16.73 1.08
N LYS A 181 -2.66 16.29 0.92
CA LYS A 181 -3.66 16.19 1.98
C LYS A 181 -3.97 14.75 2.33
N TYR A 182 -4.34 14.50 3.56
CA TYR A 182 -4.78 13.18 4.01
C TYR A 182 -6.30 13.02 3.91
N PRO A 183 -6.80 11.86 3.42
CA PRO A 183 -8.22 11.56 3.50
C PRO A 183 -8.62 11.20 4.94
N VAL A 184 -9.74 11.71 5.39
CA VAL A 184 -10.41 11.24 6.60
C VAL A 184 -11.63 10.46 6.15
N ILE A 185 -11.65 9.17 6.45
CA ILE A 185 -12.67 8.21 6.02
C ILE A 185 -13.57 7.87 7.22
N ASP A 186 -14.88 8.01 7.05
CA ASP A 186 -15.84 7.38 7.93
C ASP A 186 -15.99 5.92 7.47
N THR A 187 -15.53 4.97 8.29
CA THR A 187 -15.50 3.55 7.92
C THR A 187 -16.86 2.86 8.08
N VAL A 188 -17.75 3.40 8.90
CA VAL A 188 -19.12 2.90 9.10
C VAL A 188 -20.01 3.34 7.94
N GLU A 189 -20.00 4.64 7.62
CA GLU A 189 -20.78 5.20 6.52
C GLU A 189 -20.14 5.00 5.14
N LYS A 190 -18.89 4.53 5.11
CA LYS A 190 -18.09 4.30 3.90
C LYS A 190 -17.98 5.55 3.01
N ILE A 191 -17.64 6.68 3.59
CA ILE A 191 -17.53 7.96 2.88
C ILE A 191 -16.18 8.66 3.13
N LEU A 192 -15.73 9.40 2.13
CA LEU A 192 -14.70 10.42 2.31
C LEU A 192 -15.32 11.60 3.04
N TRP A 193 -15.04 11.73 4.34
CA TRP A 193 -15.65 12.76 5.18
C TRP A 193 -15.01 14.13 4.94
N LYS A 194 -13.66 14.19 4.90
CA LYS A 194 -12.91 15.42 4.58
C LYS A 194 -11.47 15.11 4.18
N GLU A 195 -10.80 16.14 3.68
CA GLU A 195 -9.35 16.17 3.48
C GLU A 195 -8.71 17.16 4.46
N VAL A 196 -7.57 16.75 5.06
CA VAL A 196 -6.83 17.57 6.03
C VAL A 196 -5.38 17.76 5.63
#